data_d5c346e6c866670ce16d7587d6f2c0e7
#
_entry.id   d5c346e6c866670ce16d7587d6f2c0e7
#
_cell.length_a   1.000
_cell.length_b   1.000
_cell.length_c   1.000
_cell.angle_alpha   90.00
_cell.angle_beta   90.00
_cell.angle_gamma   90.00
#
_symmetry.space_group_name_H-M   'P 1'
#
loop_
_entity.id
_entity.type
_entity.pdbx_description
1 polymer ?
#
loop_
_entity_poly.entity_id
_entity_poly.type
_entity_poly.pdbx_seq_one_letter_code
_entity_poly.pdbx_strand_id
1 'polypeptide(L)'
;MPDVTVVGASFAGIAAAVRLARVGHRVAVIPERDDWADALRSELGPTLSFPAPWRDLFKKSGRPAAGALGLHGLELVADDGAPTDRGERWYADRDAYGESVADAWRSFVDEADLTWQAVRPLGVEAELTPETSTDDALRSVGLHPRHSLVDAARALPHPALRERVVGLSRERGLDPADQPAWLTSRLSIERTFGRWRLRDNAGATHPASTLVDVLLDRIADRGVAITSDAPSQPAANRAVIDTRDPEVRWHHPRPLRRSDTFFAQLRALPPISDPREPGAFAASASSAAGAEPWAQLLSGALAAYAAHAFLTGENIHPTRAGHTG
;
A
#
# COMPACT_ATOMS: atom_id res chain seq x y z
N MET A 1 4.50 -17.13 -25.33
CA MET A 1 5.04 -17.09 -23.96
C MET A 1 4.85 -15.69 -23.40
N PRO A 2 4.60 -15.51 -22.10
CA PRO A 2 4.53 -14.18 -21.48
C PRO A 2 5.90 -13.51 -21.44
N ASP A 3 5.90 -12.17 -21.53
CA ASP A 3 7.10 -11.35 -21.34
C ASP A 3 7.33 -11.11 -19.84
N VAL A 4 6.22 -11.07 -19.07
CA VAL A 4 6.24 -10.92 -17.62
C VAL A 4 5.38 -11.99 -16.96
N THR A 5 5.94 -12.65 -15.96
CA THR A 5 5.20 -13.53 -15.06
C THR A 5 5.09 -12.87 -13.69
N VAL A 6 3.89 -12.77 -13.18
CA VAL A 6 3.62 -12.33 -11.80
C VAL A 6 3.27 -13.56 -10.98
N VAL A 7 4.04 -13.83 -9.94
CA VAL A 7 3.82 -14.96 -9.03
C VAL A 7 3.13 -14.42 -7.77
N GLY A 8 1.89 -14.85 -7.55
CA GLY A 8 0.98 -14.36 -6.53
C GLY A 8 -0.06 -13.39 -7.09
N ALA A 9 -1.34 -13.65 -6.79
CA ALA A 9 -2.47 -12.82 -7.19
C ALA A 9 -2.91 -11.87 -6.06
N SER A 10 -1.94 -11.27 -5.35
CA SER A 10 -2.15 -10.23 -4.34
C SER A 10 -2.52 -8.89 -4.99
N PHE A 11 -2.93 -7.88 -4.21
CA PHE A 11 -3.13 -6.52 -4.73
C PHE A 11 -1.87 -5.95 -5.39
N ALA A 12 -0.68 -6.28 -4.87
CA ALA A 12 0.58 -5.91 -5.51
C ALA A 12 0.74 -6.58 -6.88
N GLY A 13 0.45 -7.88 -6.95
CA GLY A 13 0.52 -8.65 -8.21
C GLY A 13 -0.45 -8.13 -9.27
N ILE A 14 -1.69 -7.89 -8.89
CA ILE A 14 -2.70 -7.34 -9.80
C ILE A 14 -2.31 -5.94 -10.29
N ALA A 15 -1.81 -5.08 -9.39
CA ALA A 15 -1.38 -3.74 -9.75
C ALA A 15 -0.20 -3.76 -10.74
N ALA A 16 0.75 -4.65 -10.57
CA ALA A 16 1.85 -4.84 -11.50
C ALA A 16 1.36 -5.37 -12.86
N ALA A 17 0.54 -6.44 -12.83
CA ALA A 17 0.07 -7.11 -14.04
C ALA A 17 -0.71 -6.18 -14.97
N VAL A 18 -1.72 -5.47 -14.46
CA VAL A 18 -2.57 -4.60 -15.31
C VAL A 18 -1.83 -3.38 -15.83
N ARG A 19 -0.82 -2.86 -15.09
CA ARG A 19 0.02 -1.75 -15.57
C ARG A 19 0.93 -2.17 -16.71
N LEU A 20 1.58 -3.33 -16.58
CA LEU A 20 2.47 -3.89 -17.60
C LEU A 20 1.69 -4.30 -18.85
N ALA A 21 0.54 -4.94 -18.70
CA ALA A 21 -0.32 -5.25 -19.84
C ALA A 21 -0.80 -3.98 -20.57
N ARG A 22 -1.05 -2.88 -19.85
CA ARG A 22 -1.44 -1.58 -20.45
C ARG A 22 -0.34 -0.99 -21.33
N VAL A 23 0.92 -1.19 -21.00
CA VAL A 23 2.06 -0.70 -21.80
C VAL A 23 2.57 -1.72 -22.82
N GLY A 24 1.80 -2.77 -23.08
CA GLY A 24 2.00 -3.69 -24.21
C GLY A 24 2.72 -4.99 -23.91
N HIS A 25 3.06 -5.27 -22.66
CA HIS A 25 3.64 -6.58 -22.30
C HIS A 25 2.57 -7.66 -22.25
N ARG A 26 2.93 -8.88 -22.68
CA ARG A 26 2.14 -10.08 -22.45
C ARG A 26 2.40 -10.55 -21.02
N VAL A 27 1.35 -10.52 -20.19
CA VAL A 27 1.47 -10.79 -18.76
C VAL A 27 0.69 -12.05 -18.38
N ALA A 28 1.31 -12.89 -17.57
CA ALA A 28 0.65 -14.02 -16.91
C ALA A 28 0.76 -13.84 -15.39
N VAL A 29 -0.31 -14.17 -14.68
CA VAL A 29 -0.35 -14.23 -13.20
C VAL A 29 -0.51 -15.69 -12.79
N ILE A 30 0.32 -16.15 -11.88
CA ILE A 30 0.25 -17.46 -11.23
C ILE A 30 -0.31 -17.25 -9.83
N PRO A 31 -1.59 -17.55 -9.57
CA PRO A 31 -2.15 -17.47 -8.24
C PRO A 31 -1.49 -18.49 -7.29
N GLU A 32 -1.36 -18.16 -6.03
CA GLU A 32 -0.88 -19.09 -4.99
C GLU A 32 -1.95 -20.12 -4.59
N ARG A 33 -3.22 -19.80 -4.84
CA ARG A 33 -4.38 -20.56 -4.44
C ARG A 33 -5.55 -20.33 -5.39
N ASP A 34 -6.43 -21.31 -5.51
CA ASP A 34 -7.56 -21.25 -6.45
C ASP A 34 -8.59 -20.19 -6.04
N ASP A 35 -8.76 -19.94 -4.73
CA ASP A 35 -9.70 -18.95 -4.18
C ASP A 35 -9.07 -17.56 -3.98
N TRP A 36 -8.03 -17.22 -4.77
CA TRP A 36 -7.30 -15.95 -4.66
C TRP A 36 -8.18 -14.70 -4.73
N ALA A 37 -9.25 -14.73 -5.53
CA ALA A 37 -10.18 -13.59 -5.63
C ALA A 37 -10.96 -13.37 -4.33
N ASP A 38 -11.35 -14.44 -3.63
CA ASP A 38 -12.00 -14.36 -2.32
C ASP A 38 -11.01 -13.92 -1.25
N ALA A 39 -9.76 -14.33 -1.35
CA ALA A 39 -8.70 -13.82 -0.48
C ALA A 39 -8.55 -12.30 -0.63
N LEU A 40 -8.51 -11.75 -1.85
CA LEU A 40 -8.50 -10.30 -2.08
C LEU A 40 -9.73 -9.59 -1.49
N ARG A 41 -10.94 -10.18 -1.65
CA ARG A 41 -12.15 -9.61 -1.04
C ARG A 41 -12.06 -9.55 0.48
N SER A 42 -11.47 -10.59 1.11
CA SER A 42 -11.32 -10.65 2.55
C SER A 42 -10.32 -9.65 3.11
N GLU A 43 -9.34 -9.19 2.30
CA GLU A 43 -8.39 -8.15 2.70
C GLU A 43 -9.00 -6.74 2.72
N LEU A 44 -10.12 -6.52 2.03
CA LEU A 44 -10.79 -5.23 2.00
C LEU A 44 -11.85 -5.16 3.09
N GLY A 45 -11.73 -4.13 3.92
CA GLY A 45 -12.76 -3.79 4.91
C GLY A 45 -14.01 -3.18 4.25
N PRO A 46 -14.95 -2.67 5.06
CA PRO A 46 -16.15 -2.02 4.53
C PRO A 46 -15.85 -0.69 3.82
N THR A 47 -14.70 -0.07 4.11
CA THR A 47 -14.32 1.25 3.58
C THR A 47 -12.89 1.25 3.06
N LEU A 48 -12.59 2.22 2.19
CA LEU A 48 -11.23 2.52 1.72
C LEU A 48 -10.69 3.75 2.45
N SER A 49 -9.51 3.66 3.02
CA SER A 49 -8.86 4.77 3.75
C SER A 49 -8.02 5.68 2.86
N PHE A 50 -7.58 5.24 1.70
CA PHE A 50 -6.71 6.00 0.80
C PHE A 50 -7.07 5.73 -0.67
N PRO A 51 -7.99 6.53 -1.26
CA PRO A 51 -8.48 6.28 -2.61
C PRO A 51 -7.47 6.61 -3.72
N ALA A 52 -6.42 7.40 -3.44
CA ALA A 52 -5.48 7.85 -4.47
C ALA A 52 -4.74 6.70 -5.19
N PRO A 53 -4.17 5.69 -4.51
CA PRO A 53 -3.55 4.54 -5.16
C PRO A 53 -4.52 3.73 -6.02
N TRP A 54 -5.78 3.62 -5.62
CA TRP A 54 -6.83 2.98 -6.40
C TRP A 54 -7.16 3.76 -7.67
N ARG A 55 -7.33 5.08 -7.55
CA ARG A 55 -7.55 5.96 -8.72
C ARG A 55 -6.38 5.89 -9.69
N ASP A 56 -5.16 5.84 -9.18
CA ASP A 56 -3.95 5.71 -10.01
C ASP A 56 -3.89 4.34 -10.69
N LEU A 57 -4.18 3.25 -9.99
CA LEU A 57 -4.25 1.90 -10.56
C LEU A 57 -5.20 1.87 -11.76
N PHE A 58 -6.44 2.33 -11.60
CA PHE A 58 -7.43 2.34 -12.67
C PHE A 58 -7.00 3.23 -13.85
N LYS A 59 -6.51 4.44 -13.58
CA LYS A 59 -5.99 5.34 -14.61
C LYS A 59 -4.82 4.72 -15.38
N LYS A 60 -3.86 4.15 -14.67
CA LYS A 60 -2.66 3.53 -15.24
C LYS A 60 -2.93 2.17 -15.88
N SER A 61 -4.06 1.54 -15.61
CA SER A 61 -4.55 0.36 -16.33
C SER A 61 -5.46 0.70 -17.52
N GLY A 62 -5.67 1.99 -17.84
CA GLY A 62 -6.28 2.45 -19.09
C GLY A 62 -7.69 3.01 -19.00
N ARG A 63 -8.32 3.07 -17.82
CA ARG A 63 -9.61 3.75 -17.61
C ARG A 63 -9.60 4.39 -16.22
N PRO A 64 -9.98 5.68 -16.07
CA PRO A 64 -10.12 6.31 -14.75
C PRO A 64 -11.08 5.57 -13.84
N ALA A 65 -10.87 5.62 -12.52
CA ALA A 65 -11.67 4.90 -11.53
C ALA A 65 -13.19 5.16 -11.67
N ALA A 66 -13.58 6.42 -11.83
CA ALA A 66 -15.00 6.76 -12.02
C ALA A 66 -15.62 6.06 -13.25
N GLY A 67 -14.88 6.00 -14.36
CA GLY A 67 -15.36 5.31 -15.57
C GLY A 67 -15.34 3.78 -15.43
N ALA A 68 -14.43 3.21 -14.63
CA ALA A 68 -14.41 1.77 -14.35
C ALA A 68 -15.58 1.39 -13.44
N LEU A 69 -15.77 2.13 -12.36
CA LEU A 69 -16.89 1.93 -11.42
C LEU A 69 -18.24 2.15 -12.09
N GLY A 70 -18.37 3.19 -12.93
CA GLY A 70 -19.61 3.50 -13.65
C GLY A 70 -20.10 2.37 -14.57
N LEU A 71 -19.20 1.52 -15.12
CA LEU A 71 -19.60 0.32 -15.87
C LEU A 71 -20.35 -0.71 -15.01
N HIS A 72 -20.06 -0.71 -13.70
CA HIS A 72 -20.72 -1.57 -12.70
C HIS A 72 -21.87 -0.84 -11.98
N GLY A 73 -22.24 0.36 -12.45
CA GLY A 73 -23.26 1.17 -11.78
C GLY A 73 -22.85 1.69 -10.42
N LEU A 74 -21.52 1.79 -10.16
CA LEU A 74 -20.94 2.15 -8.88
C LEU A 74 -20.25 3.51 -8.94
N GLU A 75 -20.21 4.19 -7.82
CA GLU A 75 -19.39 5.38 -7.58
C GLU A 75 -18.66 5.32 -6.23
N LEU A 76 -17.59 6.06 -6.10
CA LEU A 76 -16.84 6.20 -4.84
C LEU A 76 -17.30 7.47 -4.13
N VAL A 77 -17.93 7.32 -2.97
CA VAL A 77 -18.45 8.41 -2.14
C VAL A 77 -17.75 8.48 -0.79
N ALA A 78 -17.71 9.66 -0.18
CA ALA A 78 -17.20 9.81 1.18
C ALA A 78 -18.05 8.98 2.16
N ASP A 79 -17.39 8.40 3.16
CA ASP A 79 -18.07 7.68 4.23
C ASP A 79 -18.54 8.67 5.31
N ASP A 80 -19.83 8.94 5.32
CA ASP A 80 -20.46 9.86 6.29
C ASP A 80 -20.67 9.22 7.68
N GLY A 81 -20.38 7.92 7.81
CA GLY A 81 -20.67 7.14 9.03
C GLY A 81 -19.58 7.22 10.11
N ALA A 82 -18.41 7.76 9.82
CA ALA A 82 -17.33 7.90 10.80
C ALA A 82 -16.80 9.33 10.86
N PRO A 83 -16.57 9.91 12.05
CA PRO A 83 -15.91 11.20 12.17
C PRO A 83 -14.55 11.17 11.49
N THR A 84 -14.33 12.09 10.55
CA THR A 84 -13.01 12.28 9.95
C THR A 84 -12.16 13.16 10.86
N ASP A 85 -10.84 12.98 10.87
CA ASP A 85 -9.92 13.81 11.65
C ASP A 85 -9.81 15.26 11.13
N ARG A 86 -10.66 15.65 10.17
CA ARG A 86 -10.73 17.02 9.61
C ARG A 86 -11.55 18.02 10.46
N GLY A 87 -11.63 17.80 11.77
CA GLY A 87 -12.30 18.72 12.72
C GLY A 87 -13.46 18.05 13.43
N GLU A 88 -14.27 17.23 12.78
CA GLU A 88 -15.42 16.54 13.41
C GLU A 88 -14.98 15.63 14.54
N ARG A 89 -13.89 14.90 14.36
CA ARG A 89 -13.33 14.02 15.38
C ARG A 89 -12.88 14.80 16.61
N TRP A 90 -12.33 16.00 16.44
CA TRP A 90 -11.94 16.82 17.57
C TRP A 90 -13.14 17.17 18.45
N TYR A 91 -14.27 17.56 17.85
CA TYR A 91 -15.50 17.82 18.60
C TYR A 91 -16.03 16.57 19.30
N ALA A 92 -16.05 15.44 18.61
CA ALA A 92 -16.48 14.16 19.19
C ALA A 92 -15.57 13.72 20.36
N ASP A 93 -14.27 13.87 20.24
CA ASP A 93 -13.32 13.53 21.30
C ASP A 93 -13.38 14.52 22.46
N ARG A 94 -13.60 15.82 22.19
CA ARG A 94 -13.84 16.83 23.22
C ARG A 94 -15.09 16.51 24.03
N ASP A 95 -16.17 16.15 23.36
CA ASP A 95 -17.46 15.87 24.02
C ASP A 95 -17.41 14.55 24.80
N ALA A 96 -16.63 13.57 24.34
CA ALA A 96 -16.48 12.28 25.01
C ALA A 96 -15.43 12.26 26.13
N TYR A 97 -14.32 13.00 25.98
CA TYR A 97 -13.13 12.85 26.84
C TYR A 97 -12.55 14.19 27.33
N GLY A 98 -13.08 15.32 26.89
CA GLY A 98 -12.63 16.66 27.25
C GLY A 98 -11.61 17.25 26.26
N GLU A 99 -11.48 18.58 26.30
CA GLU A 99 -10.72 19.40 25.35
C GLU A 99 -9.23 19.01 25.30
N SER A 100 -8.59 18.79 26.45
CA SER A 100 -7.18 18.43 26.52
C SER A 100 -6.86 17.09 25.85
N VAL A 101 -7.81 16.14 25.89
CA VAL A 101 -7.67 14.84 25.23
C VAL A 101 -7.85 15.00 23.72
N ALA A 102 -8.82 15.80 23.27
CA ALA A 102 -9.03 16.11 21.86
C ALA A 102 -7.81 16.83 21.25
N ASP A 103 -7.23 17.79 21.98
CA ASP A 103 -6.01 18.51 21.56
C ASP A 103 -4.80 17.58 21.49
N ALA A 104 -4.64 16.67 22.45
CA ALA A 104 -3.56 15.69 22.43
C ALA A 104 -3.65 14.77 21.20
N TRP A 105 -4.86 14.36 20.83
CA TRP A 105 -5.06 13.57 19.60
C TRP A 105 -4.71 14.38 18.35
N ARG A 106 -5.20 15.60 18.24
CA ARG A 106 -4.90 16.47 17.10
C ARG A 106 -3.41 16.67 16.92
N SER A 107 -2.69 17.01 18.00
CA SER A 107 -1.23 17.17 17.97
C SER A 107 -0.52 15.89 17.55
N PHE A 108 -0.97 14.73 18.05
CA PHE A 108 -0.40 13.44 17.66
C PHE A 108 -0.57 13.14 16.17
N VAL A 109 -1.72 13.47 15.59
CA VAL A 109 -1.97 13.27 14.14
C VAL A 109 -1.20 14.31 13.30
N ASP A 110 -0.96 15.53 13.84
CA ASP A 110 -0.08 16.51 13.19
C ASP A 110 1.38 16.02 13.12
N GLU A 111 1.89 15.40 14.19
CA GLU A 111 3.21 14.75 14.18
C GLU A 111 3.24 13.54 13.23
N ALA A 112 2.14 12.80 13.14
CA ALA A 112 2.01 11.70 12.19
C ALA A 112 2.07 12.18 10.72
N ASP A 113 1.64 13.40 10.42
CA ASP A 113 1.79 13.99 9.08
C ASP A 113 3.26 14.28 8.75
N LEU A 114 4.01 14.84 9.69
CA LEU A 114 5.45 15.02 9.51
C LEU A 114 6.16 13.69 9.26
N THR A 115 5.76 12.65 10.02
CA THR A 115 6.24 11.29 9.80
C THR A 115 5.92 10.80 8.39
N TRP A 116 4.69 11.02 7.90
CA TRP A 116 4.31 10.65 6.54
C TRP A 116 5.16 11.36 5.48
N GLN A 117 5.38 12.68 5.62
CA GLN A 117 6.20 13.44 4.68
C GLN A 117 7.64 12.93 4.61
N ALA A 118 8.20 12.44 5.72
CA ALA A 118 9.54 11.87 5.77
C ALA A 118 9.59 10.44 5.19
N VAL A 119 8.58 9.62 5.46
CA VAL A 119 8.55 8.20 5.06
C VAL A 119 8.15 8.02 3.59
N ARG A 120 7.25 8.87 3.10
CA ARG A 120 6.67 8.75 1.75
C ARG A 120 7.71 8.63 0.63
N PRO A 121 8.79 9.40 0.59
CA PRO A 121 9.83 9.24 -0.43
C PRO A 121 10.69 7.98 -0.24
N LEU A 122 10.58 7.29 0.91
CA LEU A 122 11.43 6.16 1.29
C LEU A 122 10.72 4.82 1.04
N GLY A 123 10.85 4.27 -0.16
CA GLY A 123 10.26 2.96 -0.51
C GLY A 123 8.73 2.95 -0.68
N VAL A 124 8.09 4.14 -0.72
CA VAL A 124 6.66 4.29 -1.04
C VAL A 124 6.48 4.90 -2.42
N GLU A 125 7.16 6.01 -2.70
CA GLU A 125 7.14 6.68 -4.00
C GLU A 125 8.31 6.27 -4.91
N ALA A 126 9.41 5.79 -4.32
CA ALA A 126 10.57 5.31 -5.06
C ALA A 126 11.13 4.03 -4.41
N GLU A 127 11.86 3.24 -5.18
CA GLU A 127 12.58 2.08 -4.67
C GLU A 127 13.66 2.52 -3.67
N LEU A 128 13.79 1.79 -2.56
CA LEU A 128 14.91 1.95 -1.64
C LEU A 128 16.15 1.31 -2.27
N THR A 129 17.18 2.14 -2.46
CA THR A 129 18.49 1.66 -2.89
C THR A 129 19.50 1.72 -1.74
N PRO A 130 20.65 1.00 -1.82
CA PRO A 130 21.70 1.10 -0.81
C PRO A 130 22.22 2.52 -0.59
N GLU A 131 22.14 3.38 -1.61
CA GLU A 131 22.60 4.77 -1.59
C GLU A 131 21.55 5.74 -1.01
N THR A 132 20.32 5.28 -0.79
CA THR A 132 19.26 6.15 -0.24
C THR A 132 19.64 6.61 1.17
N SER A 133 19.99 7.89 1.30
CA SER A 133 20.27 8.51 2.59
C SER A 133 18.95 8.84 3.29
N THR A 134 18.71 8.20 4.41
CA THR A 134 17.43 8.30 5.13
C THR A 134 17.58 8.88 6.52
N ASP A 135 18.79 8.88 7.05
CA ASP A 135 19.07 9.28 8.44
C ASP A 135 18.63 10.71 8.73
N ASP A 136 18.88 11.63 7.82
CA ASP A 136 18.57 13.04 8.03
C ASP A 136 17.07 13.32 7.92
N ALA A 137 16.37 12.67 6.99
CA ALA A 137 14.92 12.82 6.85
C ALA A 137 14.17 12.34 8.09
N LEU A 138 14.61 11.24 8.70
CA LEU A 138 13.98 10.68 9.89
C LEU A 138 14.31 11.47 11.16
N ARG A 139 15.57 11.90 11.31
CA ARG A 139 15.96 12.76 12.44
C ARG A 139 15.25 14.09 12.43
N SER A 140 15.02 14.66 11.24
CA SER A 140 14.35 15.97 11.11
C SER A 140 12.91 15.98 11.63
N VAL A 141 12.24 14.82 11.68
CA VAL A 141 10.87 14.68 12.20
C VAL A 141 10.82 14.07 13.60
N GLY A 142 11.95 13.94 14.28
CA GLY A 142 12.01 13.43 15.65
C GLY A 142 11.63 11.96 15.78
N LEU A 143 11.61 11.20 14.69
CA LEU A 143 11.27 9.78 14.70
C LEU A 143 12.34 8.99 15.46
N HIS A 144 11.92 8.40 16.57
CA HIS A 144 12.81 7.52 17.32
C HIS A 144 12.89 6.16 16.63
N PRO A 145 14.08 5.77 16.09
CA PRO A 145 14.19 4.65 15.17
C PRO A 145 13.92 3.26 15.77
N ARG A 146 13.68 3.16 17.08
CA ARG A 146 13.40 1.92 17.80
C ARG A 146 12.02 1.85 18.43
N HIS A 147 11.20 2.90 18.28
CA HIS A 147 9.87 2.91 18.87
C HIS A 147 8.93 2.02 18.07
N SER A 148 8.14 1.25 18.81
CA SER A 148 6.99 0.49 18.30
C SER A 148 5.70 1.32 18.34
N LEU A 149 4.63 0.82 17.72
CA LEU A 149 3.30 1.42 17.87
C LEU A 149 2.85 1.51 19.34
N VAL A 150 3.22 0.52 20.17
CA VAL A 150 2.95 0.57 21.62
C VAL A 150 3.68 1.72 22.29
N ASP A 151 4.94 1.97 21.90
CA ASP A 151 5.71 3.08 22.47
C ASP A 151 5.12 4.43 22.04
N ALA A 152 4.72 4.57 20.77
CA ALA A 152 4.03 5.76 20.28
C ALA A 152 2.70 5.99 21.01
N ALA A 153 1.91 4.94 21.23
CA ALA A 153 0.64 5.02 21.94
C ALA A 153 0.80 5.48 23.40
N ARG A 154 1.89 5.11 24.07
CA ARG A 154 2.16 5.52 25.47
C ARG A 154 2.29 7.03 25.66
N ALA A 155 2.65 7.77 24.62
CA ALA A 155 2.73 9.23 24.67
C ALA A 155 1.34 9.89 24.83
N LEU A 156 0.27 9.17 24.49
CA LEU A 156 -1.09 9.69 24.57
C LEU A 156 -1.67 9.60 25.99
N PRO A 157 -2.37 10.63 26.47
CA PRO A 157 -2.85 10.72 27.85
C PRO A 157 -4.02 9.76 28.14
N HIS A 158 -4.85 9.45 27.13
CA HIS A 158 -6.10 8.73 27.33
C HIS A 158 -6.08 7.32 26.74
N PRO A 159 -6.62 6.29 27.46
CA PRO A 159 -6.63 4.91 26.97
C PRO A 159 -7.30 4.71 25.62
N ALA A 160 -8.43 5.37 25.36
CA ALA A 160 -9.14 5.29 24.08
C ALA A 160 -8.27 5.77 22.90
N LEU A 161 -7.43 6.79 23.08
CA LEU A 161 -6.50 7.25 22.06
C LEU A 161 -5.37 6.24 21.84
N ARG A 162 -4.87 5.64 22.91
CA ARG A 162 -3.86 4.57 22.82
C ARG A 162 -4.38 3.38 22.02
N GLU A 163 -5.62 2.99 22.28
CA GLU A 163 -6.26 1.89 21.56
C GLU A 163 -6.42 2.17 20.06
N ARG A 164 -6.71 3.40 19.66
CA ARG A 164 -6.74 3.80 18.24
C ARG A 164 -5.38 3.58 17.56
N VAL A 165 -4.29 3.92 18.24
CA VAL A 165 -2.94 3.74 17.69
C VAL A 165 -2.59 2.27 17.54
N VAL A 166 -2.79 1.46 18.59
CA VAL A 166 -2.49 0.02 18.53
C VAL A 166 -3.45 -0.73 17.61
N GLY A 167 -4.66 -0.23 17.43
CA GLY A 167 -5.66 -0.72 16.47
C GLY A 167 -5.16 -0.76 15.04
N LEU A 168 -4.27 0.16 14.65
CA LEU A 168 -3.68 0.20 13.29
C LEU A 168 -3.03 -1.11 12.83
N SER A 169 -2.58 -1.93 13.77
CA SER A 169 -1.99 -3.24 13.48
C SER A 169 -2.87 -4.41 13.90
N ARG A 170 -3.62 -4.29 15.00
CA ARG A 170 -4.49 -5.35 15.50
C ARG A 170 -5.62 -5.72 14.55
N GLU A 171 -6.18 -4.74 13.87
CA GLU A 171 -7.20 -4.97 12.83
C GLU A 171 -6.70 -5.90 11.70
N ARG A 172 -5.38 -6.07 11.60
CA ARG A 172 -4.70 -6.95 10.66
C ARG A 172 -4.08 -8.19 11.30
N GLY A 173 -4.40 -8.48 12.54
CA GLY A 173 -3.85 -9.60 13.28
C GLY A 173 -2.36 -9.48 13.63
N LEU A 174 -1.77 -8.27 13.53
CA LEU A 174 -0.36 -8.01 13.82
C LEU A 174 -0.18 -7.50 15.24
N ASP A 175 0.89 -7.94 15.93
CA ASP A 175 1.23 -7.43 17.25
C ASP A 175 1.77 -5.99 17.17
N PRO A 176 1.11 -4.99 17.80
CA PRO A 176 1.58 -3.62 17.78
C PRO A 176 2.95 -3.41 18.44
N ALA A 177 3.40 -4.33 19.29
CA ALA A 177 4.74 -4.27 19.88
C ALA A 177 5.86 -4.56 18.86
N ASP A 178 5.55 -5.32 17.81
CA ASP A 178 6.48 -5.67 16.74
C ASP A 178 6.38 -4.70 15.54
N GLN A 179 5.38 -3.83 15.53
CA GLN A 179 5.18 -2.86 14.45
C GLN A 179 5.90 -1.54 14.73
N PRO A 180 6.58 -0.95 13.74
CA PRO A 180 7.33 0.30 13.93
C PRO A 180 6.39 1.50 14.15
N ALA A 181 6.82 2.45 14.98
CA ALA A 181 6.05 3.66 15.29
C ALA A 181 5.73 4.53 14.06
N TRP A 182 6.55 4.48 13.02
CA TRP A 182 6.30 5.26 11.79
C TRP A 182 5.00 4.88 11.07
N LEU A 183 4.39 3.73 11.37
CA LEU A 183 3.07 3.36 10.88
C LEU A 183 1.96 4.31 11.36
N THR A 184 2.20 5.13 12.38
CA THR A 184 1.30 6.23 12.79
C THR A 184 1.04 7.21 11.64
N SER A 185 1.93 7.30 10.66
CA SER A 185 1.72 8.07 9.42
C SER A 185 0.40 7.78 8.71
N ARG A 186 -0.17 6.59 8.90
CA ARG A 186 -1.49 6.21 8.37
C ARG A 186 -2.62 7.09 8.91
N LEU A 187 -2.49 7.60 10.14
CA LEU A 187 -3.49 8.49 10.74
C LEU A 187 -3.60 9.80 9.96
N SER A 188 -2.46 10.33 9.48
CA SER A 188 -2.47 11.52 8.64
C SER A 188 -3.08 11.26 7.26
N ILE A 189 -2.87 10.05 6.70
CA ILE A 189 -3.48 9.65 5.44
C ILE A 189 -5.01 9.64 5.57
N GLU A 190 -5.55 9.03 6.62
CA GLU A 190 -7.00 8.99 6.86
C GLU A 190 -7.55 10.40 7.09
N ARG A 191 -6.88 11.24 7.88
CA ARG A 191 -7.26 12.64 8.10
C ARG A 191 -7.29 13.43 6.79
N THR A 192 -6.30 13.23 5.94
CA THR A 192 -6.13 14.00 4.70
C THR A 192 -7.12 13.58 3.62
N PHE A 193 -7.32 12.27 3.45
CA PHE A 193 -8.07 11.71 2.33
C PHE A 193 -9.45 11.18 2.73
N GLY A 194 -9.74 11.03 4.02
CA GLY A 194 -11.00 10.50 4.56
C GLY A 194 -11.17 9.01 4.31
N ARG A 195 -12.35 8.50 4.68
CA ARG A 195 -12.83 7.17 4.38
C ARG A 195 -13.84 7.21 3.24
N TRP A 196 -13.89 6.16 2.44
CA TRP A 196 -14.69 6.10 1.22
C TRP A 196 -15.45 4.78 1.15
N ARG A 197 -16.67 4.84 0.59
CA ARG A 197 -17.52 3.68 0.31
C ARG A 197 -17.87 3.61 -1.16
N LEU A 198 -18.32 2.46 -1.59
CA LEU A 198 -19.00 2.32 -2.88
C LEU A 198 -20.49 2.55 -2.69
N ARG A 199 -21.12 3.20 -3.66
CA ARG A 199 -22.55 3.41 -3.74
C ARG A 199 -23.03 3.10 -5.15
N ASP A 200 -24.15 2.42 -5.27
CA ASP A 200 -24.77 2.15 -6.57
C ASP A 200 -25.71 3.28 -7.02
N ASN A 201 -26.23 3.15 -8.26
CA ASN A 201 -27.15 4.12 -8.84
C ASN A 201 -28.53 4.18 -8.13
N ALA A 202 -28.86 3.19 -7.32
CA ALA A 202 -30.06 3.17 -6.48
C ALA A 202 -29.81 3.84 -5.11
N GLY A 203 -28.57 4.23 -4.80
CA GLY A 203 -28.17 4.85 -3.55
C GLY A 203 -27.77 3.85 -2.46
N ALA A 204 -27.78 2.55 -2.73
CA ALA A 204 -27.35 1.53 -1.78
C ALA A 204 -25.80 1.52 -1.65
N THR A 205 -25.33 1.34 -0.41
CA THR A 205 -23.90 1.26 -0.14
C THR A 205 -23.40 -0.18 -0.22
N HIS A 206 -22.22 -0.33 -0.79
CA HIS A 206 -21.53 -1.60 -0.95
C HIS A 206 -20.18 -1.59 -0.23
N PRO A 207 -19.71 -2.73 0.29
CA PRO A 207 -18.40 -2.84 0.90
C PRO A 207 -17.29 -2.61 -0.13
N ALA A 208 -16.13 -2.17 0.32
CA ALA A 208 -15.00 -1.95 -0.57
C ALA A 208 -14.52 -3.23 -1.28
N SER A 209 -14.82 -4.41 -0.75
CA SER A 209 -14.54 -5.70 -1.38
C SER A 209 -15.18 -5.85 -2.77
N THR A 210 -16.26 -5.12 -3.09
CA THR A 210 -16.86 -5.06 -4.42
C THR A 210 -15.89 -4.50 -5.49
N LEU A 211 -14.85 -3.75 -5.09
CA LEU A 211 -13.79 -3.33 -6.01
C LEU A 211 -13.04 -4.49 -6.66
N VAL A 212 -13.02 -5.64 -6.01
CA VAL A 212 -12.34 -6.83 -6.57
C VAL A 212 -13.01 -7.25 -7.87
N ASP A 213 -14.34 -7.18 -7.96
CA ASP A 213 -15.06 -7.53 -9.19
C ASP A 213 -14.69 -6.58 -10.34
N VAL A 214 -14.58 -5.29 -10.04
CA VAL A 214 -14.11 -4.28 -11.01
C VAL A 214 -12.67 -4.53 -11.44
N LEU A 215 -11.82 -5.05 -10.53
CA LEU A 215 -10.44 -5.43 -10.86
C LEU A 215 -10.38 -6.70 -11.71
N LEU A 216 -11.23 -7.70 -11.45
CA LEU A 216 -11.29 -8.92 -12.25
C LEU A 216 -11.64 -8.61 -13.70
N ASP A 217 -12.63 -7.75 -13.93
CA ASP A 217 -12.96 -7.27 -15.27
C ASP A 217 -11.79 -6.51 -15.89
N ARG A 218 -11.07 -5.73 -15.11
CA ARG A 218 -9.88 -5.02 -15.58
C ARG A 218 -8.75 -5.97 -16.01
N ILE A 219 -8.55 -7.06 -15.28
CA ILE A 219 -7.58 -8.12 -15.63
C ILE A 219 -7.96 -8.72 -16.99
N ALA A 220 -9.24 -9.08 -17.16
CA ALA A 220 -9.76 -9.62 -18.40
C ALA A 220 -9.64 -8.62 -19.58
N ASP A 221 -10.05 -7.37 -19.38
CA ASP A 221 -9.95 -6.28 -20.39
C ASP A 221 -8.49 -6.05 -20.86
N ARG A 222 -7.51 -6.32 -20.03
CA ARG A 222 -6.09 -6.18 -20.35
C ARG A 222 -5.48 -7.44 -20.95
N GLY A 223 -6.24 -8.53 -21.06
CA GLY A 223 -5.73 -9.79 -21.59
C GLY A 223 -4.66 -10.41 -20.72
N VAL A 224 -4.66 -10.14 -19.41
CA VAL A 224 -3.76 -10.78 -18.46
C VAL A 224 -4.19 -12.24 -18.29
N ALA A 225 -3.29 -13.17 -18.58
CA ALA A 225 -3.57 -14.58 -18.41
C ALA A 225 -3.46 -15.00 -16.93
N ILE A 226 -4.48 -15.67 -16.40
CA ILE A 226 -4.41 -16.33 -15.10
C ILE A 226 -4.13 -17.81 -15.36
N THR A 227 -2.99 -18.33 -14.94
CA THR A 227 -2.53 -19.69 -15.26
C THR A 227 -1.51 -20.22 -14.28
N SER A 228 -1.46 -21.53 -14.08
CA SER A 228 -0.39 -22.22 -13.34
C SER A 228 0.85 -22.54 -14.22
N ASP A 229 0.74 -22.41 -15.54
CA ASP A 229 1.72 -22.96 -16.50
C ASP A 229 2.73 -21.92 -17.02
N ALA A 230 2.81 -20.74 -16.41
CA ALA A 230 3.76 -19.72 -16.83
C ALA A 230 5.16 -19.96 -16.22
N PRO A 231 6.24 -19.56 -16.95
CA PRO A 231 7.60 -19.64 -16.41
C PRO A 231 7.75 -18.76 -15.17
N SER A 232 8.17 -19.32 -14.06
CA SER A 232 8.36 -18.62 -12.77
C SER A 232 9.81 -18.17 -12.52
N GLN A 233 10.69 -18.32 -13.49
CA GLN A 233 12.09 -17.88 -13.39
C GLN A 233 12.40 -16.80 -14.42
N PRO A 234 13.22 -15.79 -14.02
CA PRO A 234 13.68 -14.78 -14.95
C PRO A 234 14.54 -15.40 -16.06
N ALA A 235 14.51 -14.78 -17.23
CA ALA A 235 15.34 -15.17 -18.36
C ALA A 235 15.68 -13.92 -19.17
N ALA A 236 16.60 -14.04 -20.13
CA ALA A 236 16.84 -12.97 -21.09
C ALA A 236 15.52 -12.56 -21.76
N ASN A 237 15.20 -11.26 -21.75
CA ASN A 237 13.97 -10.68 -22.27
C ASN A 237 12.66 -11.16 -21.57
N ARG A 238 12.75 -11.61 -20.34
CA ARG A 238 11.59 -11.92 -19.50
C ARG A 238 11.80 -11.44 -18.07
N ALA A 239 10.74 -10.94 -17.45
CA ALA A 239 10.73 -10.51 -16.07
C ALA A 239 9.81 -11.39 -15.22
N VAL A 240 10.17 -11.57 -13.97
CA VAL A 240 9.34 -12.23 -12.96
C VAL A 240 9.13 -11.25 -11.80
N ILE A 241 7.88 -11.03 -11.44
CA ILE A 241 7.51 -10.24 -10.26
C ILE A 241 6.92 -11.21 -9.24
N ASP A 242 7.62 -11.41 -8.14
CA ASP A 242 7.16 -12.27 -7.05
C ASP A 242 6.45 -11.40 -6.00
N THR A 243 5.19 -11.73 -5.73
CA THR A 243 4.35 -10.98 -4.78
C THR A 243 3.90 -11.84 -3.60
N ARG A 244 4.46 -13.04 -3.47
CA ARG A 244 4.21 -13.94 -2.34
C ARG A 244 4.83 -13.38 -1.07
N ASP A 245 4.47 -13.98 0.07
CA ASP A 245 5.06 -13.63 1.35
C ASP A 245 6.60 -13.64 1.25
N PRO A 246 7.28 -12.62 1.74
CA PRO A 246 8.74 -12.55 1.74
C PRO A 246 9.43 -13.78 2.34
N GLU A 247 8.82 -14.41 3.36
CA GLU A 247 9.36 -15.63 3.98
C GLU A 247 9.43 -16.81 3.01
N VAL A 248 8.55 -16.87 2.04
CA VAL A 248 8.54 -17.94 1.03
C VAL A 248 9.59 -17.71 -0.07
N ARG A 249 9.79 -16.47 -0.48
CA ARG A 249 10.71 -16.11 -1.55
C ARG A 249 12.16 -15.96 -1.07
N TRP A 250 12.31 -15.19 -0.01
CA TRP A 250 13.62 -14.86 0.55
C TRP A 250 13.93 -15.84 1.67
N HIS A 251 14.79 -16.79 1.44
CA HIS A 251 15.15 -17.85 2.40
C HIS A 251 15.59 -17.34 3.77
N HIS A 252 15.77 -16.03 3.94
CA HIS A 252 16.06 -15.37 5.22
C HIS A 252 15.56 -13.92 5.26
N PRO A 253 14.25 -13.62 5.23
CA PRO A 253 13.84 -12.33 5.74
C PRO A 253 14.17 -12.37 7.23
N ARG A 254 15.08 -11.52 7.64
CA ARG A 254 15.32 -11.33 9.07
C ARG A 254 14.02 -10.78 9.67
N PRO A 255 13.38 -11.47 10.61
CA PRO A 255 12.17 -10.95 11.22
C PRO A 255 12.47 -9.59 11.83
N LEU A 256 11.59 -8.61 11.57
CA LEU A 256 11.67 -7.28 12.18
C LEU A 256 11.68 -7.45 13.70
N ARG A 257 12.75 -7.02 14.36
CA ARG A 257 12.87 -7.07 15.82
C ARG A 257 12.57 -5.70 16.39
N ARG A 258 11.86 -5.65 17.50
CA ARG A 258 11.62 -4.41 18.25
C ARG A 258 12.90 -3.60 18.54
N SER A 259 14.03 -4.28 18.67
CA SER A 259 15.36 -3.65 18.86
C SER A 259 15.96 -3.06 17.60
N ASP A 260 15.39 -3.36 16.42
CA ASP A 260 15.94 -2.86 15.16
C ASP A 260 15.64 -1.36 15.02
N THR A 261 16.61 -0.63 14.49
CA THR A 261 16.36 0.77 14.11
C THR A 261 15.34 0.80 12.97
N PHE A 262 14.59 1.88 12.82
CA PHE A 262 13.68 2.10 11.69
C PHE A 262 14.35 1.74 10.35
N PHE A 263 15.60 2.12 10.20
CA PHE A 263 16.38 1.87 9.01
C PHE A 263 16.69 0.39 8.78
N ALA A 264 17.04 -0.32 9.85
CA ALA A 264 17.23 -1.77 9.77
C ALA A 264 15.91 -2.48 9.43
N GLN A 265 14.78 -1.95 9.92
CA GLN A 265 13.45 -2.46 9.58
C GLN A 265 13.13 -2.25 8.10
N LEU A 266 13.36 -1.06 7.54
CA LEU A 266 13.15 -0.81 6.10
C LEU A 266 14.07 -1.68 5.22
N ARG A 267 15.33 -1.84 5.60
CA ARG A 267 16.28 -2.70 4.87
C ARG A 267 15.99 -4.18 4.98
N ALA A 268 15.21 -4.60 5.96
CA ALA A 268 14.76 -5.98 6.08
C ALA A 268 13.60 -6.31 5.12
N LEU A 269 12.95 -5.27 4.55
CA LEU A 269 11.95 -5.48 3.50
C LEU A 269 12.65 -5.95 2.22
N PRO A 270 11.98 -6.81 1.43
CA PRO A 270 12.52 -7.23 0.15
C PRO A 270 12.77 -6.02 -0.76
N PRO A 271 13.95 -5.89 -1.37
CA PRO A 271 14.14 -4.88 -2.40
C PRO A 271 13.23 -5.20 -3.60
N ILE A 272 12.77 -4.17 -4.30
CA ILE A 272 11.99 -4.37 -5.52
C ILE A 272 12.83 -5.04 -6.60
N SER A 273 14.06 -4.58 -6.79
CA SER A 273 15.04 -5.16 -7.73
C SER A 273 16.18 -5.81 -6.97
N ASP A 274 16.56 -7.05 -7.36
CA ASP A 274 17.79 -7.67 -6.85
C ASP A 274 18.88 -7.59 -7.93
N PRO A 275 19.96 -6.83 -7.72
CA PRO A 275 21.05 -6.75 -8.70
C PRO A 275 21.73 -8.09 -9.00
N ARG A 276 21.59 -9.08 -8.10
CA ARG A 276 22.19 -10.43 -8.28
C ARG A 276 21.33 -11.32 -9.17
N GLU A 277 20.07 -10.96 -9.38
CA GLU A 277 19.13 -11.74 -10.19
C GLU A 277 18.41 -10.83 -11.20
N PRO A 278 19.09 -10.41 -12.28
CA PRO A 278 18.50 -9.53 -13.28
C PRO A 278 17.19 -10.10 -13.85
N GLY A 279 16.13 -9.27 -13.89
CA GLY A 279 14.81 -9.69 -14.34
C GLY A 279 13.92 -10.25 -13.23
N ALA A 280 14.43 -10.40 -12.00
CA ALA A 280 13.63 -10.73 -10.82
C ALA A 280 13.26 -9.46 -10.05
N PHE A 281 11.97 -9.31 -9.75
CA PHE A 281 11.42 -8.19 -9.01
C PHE A 281 10.53 -8.68 -7.88
N ALA A 282 10.40 -7.89 -6.83
CA ALA A 282 9.52 -8.17 -5.71
C ALA A 282 8.47 -7.07 -5.54
N ALA A 283 7.27 -7.47 -5.17
CA ALA A 283 6.27 -6.58 -4.61
C ALA A 283 5.50 -7.36 -3.54
N SER A 284 5.21 -6.78 -2.39
CA SER A 284 4.59 -7.56 -1.33
C SER A 284 3.74 -6.73 -0.39
N ALA A 285 2.97 -7.42 0.45
CA ALA A 285 2.27 -6.85 1.58
C ALA A 285 3.23 -6.25 2.62
N SER A 286 4.47 -6.75 2.71
CA SER A 286 5.53 -6.18 3.55
C SER A 286 6.24 -5.02 2.84
N SER A 287 5.50 -4.01 2.41
CA SER A 287 6.05 -2.81 1.79
C SER A 287 6.46 -1.76 2.84
N ALA A 288 7.26 -0.77 2.44
CA ALA A 288 7.59 0.36 3.30
C ALA A 288 6.36 1.17 3.76
N ALA A 289 5.26 1.09 3.00
CA ALA A 289 3.97 1.71 3.38
C ALA A 289 3.12 0.82 4.29
N GLY A 290 3.54 -0.41 4.58
CA GLY A 290 2.83 -1.40 5.38
C GLY A 290 2.00 -2.38 4.54
N ALA A 291 1.18 -3.19 5.22
CA ALA A 291 0.43 -4.29 4.61
C ALA A 291 -0.95 -3.91 4.06
N GLU A 292 -1.33 -2.62 4.12
CA GLU A 292 -2.62 -2.16 3.60
C GLU A 292 -2.77 -2.43 2.10
N PRO A 293 -3.96 -2.75 1.58
CA PRO A 293 -4.19 -2.95 0.15
C PRO A 293 -3.67 -1.79 -0.71
N TRP A 294 -3.90 -0.54 -0.28
CA TRP A 294 -3.37 0.64 -0.99
C TRP A 294 -1.83 0.68 -1.04
N ALA A 295 -1.16 0.19 0.02
CA ALA A 295 0.29 0.10 0.07
C ALA A 295 0.83 -1.00 -0.85
N GLN A 296 0.14 -2.13 -0.91
CA GLN A 296 0.44 -3.20 -1.86
C GLN A 296 0.31 -2.69 -3.32
N LEU A 297 -0.72 -1.88 -3.64
CA LEU A 297 -0.88 -1.28 -4.97
C LEU A 297 0.32 -0.41 -5.37
N LEU A 298 0.90 0.34 -4.42
CA LEU A 298 2.09 1.14 -4.65
C LEU A 298 3.33 0.27 -4.84
N SER A 299 3.52 -0.76 -4.02
CA SER A 299 4.61 -1.72 -4.17
C SER A 299 4.57 -2.40 -5.55
N GLY A 300 3.39 -2.85 -5.97
CA GLY A 300 3.19 -3.43 -7.31
C GLY A 300 3.45 -2.44 -8.45
N ALA A 301 3.13 -1.15 -8.25
CA ALA A 301 3.44 -0.11 -9.23
C ALA A 301 4.94 0.08 -9.41
N LEU A 302 5.72 0.14 -8.32
CA LEU A 302 7.17 0.26 -8.38
C LEU A 302 7.81 -0.95 -9.08
N ALA A 303 7.36 -2.16 -8.75
CA ALA A 303 7.85 -3.37 -9.42
C ALA A 303 7.50 -3.39 -10.92
N ALA A 304 6.32 -2.89 -11.31
CA ALA A 304 5.95 -2.77 -12.72
C ALA A 304 6.86 -1.79 -13.48
N TYR A 305 7.21 -0.65 -12.87
CA TYR A 305 8.11 0.32 -13.49
C TYR A 305 9.53 -0.24 -13.66
N ALA A 306 10.05 -0.92 -12.63
CA ALA A 306 11.35 -1.57 -12.69
C ALA A 306 11.40 -2.68 -13.74
N ALA A 307 10.37 -3.54 -13.79
CA ALA A 307 10.28 -4.61 -14.80
C ALA A 307 10.16 -4.05 -16.23
N HIS A 308 9.38 -2.98 -16.43
CA HIS A 308 9.29 -2.33 -17.73
C HIS A 308 10.63 -1.74 -18.18
N ALA A 309 11.31 -1.01 -17.29
CA ALA A 309 12.63 -0.46 -17.57
C ALA A 309 13.66 -1.54 -17.91
N PHE A 310 13.63 -2.67 -17.21
CA PHE A 310 14.48 -3.83 -17.51
C PHE A 310 14.24 -4.39 -18.92
N LEU A 311 12.97 -4.52 -19.32
CA LEU A 311 12.59 -5.14 -20.60
C LEU A 311 12.78 -4.21 -21.80
N THR A 312 12.63 -2.90 -21.63
CA THR A 312 12.57 -1.93 -22.75
C THR A 312 13.69 -0.89 -22.70
N GLY A 313 14.33 -0.68 -21.56
CA GLY A 313 15.23 0.44 -21.32
C GLY A 313 14.49 1.77 -21.07
N GLU A 314 13.14 1.79 -21.12
CA GLU A 314 12.35 3.01 -20.94
C GLU A 314 11.91 3.17 -19.48
N ASN A 315 12.11 4.35 -18.92
CA ASN A 315 11.64 4.69 -17.58
C ASN A 315 10.25 5.36 -17.67
N ILE A 316 9.22 4.60 -17.24
CA ILE A 316 7.83 5.08 -17.16
C ILE A 316 7.41 5.49 -15.73
N HIS A 317 8.36 5.56 -14.80
CA HIS A 317 8.09 6.05 -13.45
C HIS A 317 7.59 7.49 -13.51
N PRO A 318 6.49 7.83 -12.83
CA PRO A 318 6.01 9.21 -12.81
C PRO A 318 7.08 10.12 -12.22
N THR A 319 7.62 11.01 -13.06
CA THR A 319 8.47 12.11 -12.57
C THR A 319 7.58 13.12 -11.88
N ARG A 320 7.96 13.59 -10.70
CA ARG A 320 7.38 14.83 -10.17
C ARG A 320 7.71 15.92 -11.21
N ALA A 321 6.70 16.38 -11.95
CA ALA A 321 6.85 17.64 -12.66
C ALA A 321 7.23 18.66 -11.59
N GLY A 322 8.46 19.15 -11.66
CA GLY A 322 8.97 20.12 -10.71
C GLY A 322 8.03 21.32 -10.70
N HIS A 323 7.42 21.59 -9.58
CA HIS A 323 6.94 22.94 -9.31
C HIS A 323 8.20 23.78 -9.08
N THR A 324 8.84 24.14 -10.19
CA THR A 324 9.70 25.32 -10.25
C THR A 324 8.78 26.47 -10.61
N GLY A 325 8.37 27.21 -9.63
CA GLY A 325 7.60 28.44 -9.76
C GLY A 325 7.54 29.10 -8.41
#